data_16f2a4a1eb89b60066365d9164958fc2
#
_entry.id   16f2a4a1eb89b60066365d9164958fc2
#
_cell.length_a   1.000
_cell.length_b   1.000
_cell.length_c   1.000
_cell.angle_alpha   90.00
_cell.angle_beta   90.00
_cell.angle_gamma   90.00
#
_symmetry.space_group_name_H-M   'P 1'
#
loop_
_entity.id
_entity.type
_entity.pdbx_description
1 polymer ?
#
loop_
_entity_poly.entity_id
_entity_poly.type
_entity_poly.pdbx_seq_one_letter_code
_entity_poly.pdbx_strand_id
1 'polypeptide(L)'
;MVISSNLGFPRIGLNRELKKALERFWKGNLNEAGLLDVCRGIRRQSWQWQQEAGIEHIPSNDFSMYDHVLDTSVMAGAVPPRFGWDGGGVSLTTYFAMARGDVGKDIPAMEMTKWFDTN
;
A
#
# COMPACT_ATOMS: atom_id res chain seq x y z
N MET A 1 -15.69 -18.36 25.71
CA MET A 1 -14.32 -18.26 25.19
C MET A 1 -14.12 -16.88 24.57
N VAL A 2 -13.05 -16.21 24.89
CA VAL A 2 -12.71 -14.91 24.33
C VAL A 2 -11.54 -15.12 23.37
N ILE A 3 -11.70 -14.63 22.12
CA ILE A 3 -10.66 -14.71 21.09
C ILE A 3 -10.04 -13.32 20.94
N SER A 4 -8.72 -13.23 21.06
CA SER A 4 -7.99 -11.97 20.87
C SER A 4 -7.86 -11.64 19.39
N SER A 5 -8.13 -10.38 19.03
CA SER A 5 -7.98 -9.87 17.68
C SER A 5 -7.65 -8.38 17.70
N ASN A 6 -7.19 -7.85 16.57
CA ASN A 6 -6.97 -6.42 16.40
C ASN A 6 -7.34 -5.98 14.98
N LEU A 7 -7.29 -4.67 14.71
CA LEU A 7 -7.62 -4.11 13.40
C LEU A 7 -6.46 -4.12 12.41
N GLY A 8 -5.25 -4.37 12.87
CA GLY A 8 -4.06 -4.37 12.04
C GLY A 8 -2.83 -3.83 12.76
N PHE A 9 -1.72 -3.79 12.03
CA PHE A 9 -0.42 -3.35 12.51
C PHE A 9 0.10 -2.20 11.64
N PRO A 10 0.84 -1.22 12.20
CA PRO A 10 1.40 -0.12 11.41
C PRO A 10 2.26 -0.62 10.25
N ARG A 11 1.94 -0.13 9.04
CA ARG A 11 2.55 -0.60 7.78
C ARG A 11 3.92 -0.01 7.46
N ILE A 12 4.31 1.06 8.15
CA ILE A 12 5.51 1.81 7.78
C ILE A 12 6.82 1.07 8.07
N GLY A 13 6.79 0.11 9.00
CA GLY A 13 7.97 -0.56 9.54
C GLY A 13 8.60 0.19 10.70
N LEU A 14 9.33 -0.53 11.56
CA LEU A 14 9.95 -0.01 12.78
C LEU A 14 10.92 1.15 12.50
N ASN A 15 11.69 1.05 11.42
CA ASN A 15 12.67 2.04 10.96
C ASN A 15 12.23 2.75 9.69
N ARG A 16 10.93 2.81 9.42
CA ARG A 16 10.30 3.42 8.24
C ARG A 16 10.76 2.77 6.93
N GLU A 17 10.91 1.46 6.93
CA GLU A 17 11.42 0.67 5.80
C GLU A 17 10.56 0.85 4.55
N LEU A 18 9.23 0.87 4.72
CA LEU A 18 8.30 1.08 3.59
C LEU A 18 8.54 2.43 2.92
N LYS A 19 8.63 3.51 3.70
CA LYS A 19 8.88 4.85 3.16
C LYS A 19 10.19 4.89 2.37
N LYS A 20 11.27 4.37 2.95
CA LYS A 20 12.59 4.34 2.30
C LYS A 20 12.58 3.53 1.01
N ALA A 21 11.88 2.38 1.01
CA ALA A 21 11.76 1.52 -0.18
C ALA A 21 10.95 2.20 -1.29
N LEU A 22 9.83 2.84 -0.96
CA LEU A 22 9.01 3.59 -1.91
C LEU A 22 9.78 4.75 -2.54
N GLU A 23 10.48 5.54 -1.74
CA GLU A 23 11.28 6.66 -2.24
C GLU A 23 12.39 6.18 -3.19
N ARG A 24 13.04 5.05 -2.87
CA ARG A 24 14.06 4.43 -3.74
C ARG A 24 13.44 3.90 -5.03
N PHE A 25 12.27 3.26 -4.95
CA PHE A 25 11.53 2.77 -6.11
C PHE A 25 11.14 3.91 -7.06
N TRP A 26 10.58 4.99 -6.53
CA TRP A 26 10.19 6.13 -7.35
C TRP A 26 11.37 6.87 -7.99
N LYS A 27 12.55 6.80 -7.37
CA LYS A 27 13.81 7.34 -7.93
C LYS A 27 14.51 6.38 -8.91
N GLY A 28 13.96 5.19 -9.15
CA GLY A 28 14.56 4.17 -9.99
C GLY A 28 15.75 3.42 -9.36
N ASN A 29 15.97 3.59 -8.05
CA ASN A 29 17.08 2.95 -7.31
C ASN A 29 16.69 1.62 -6.66
N LEU A 30 15.47 1.17 -6.85
CA LEU A 30 14.95 -0.11 -6.38
C LEU A 30 13.95 -0.62 -7.41
N ASN A 31 14.09 -1.86 -7.84
CA ASN A 31 13.15 -2.46 -8.77
C ASN A 31 11.88 -2.97 -8.06
N GLU A 32 10.89 -3.38 -8.85
CA GLU A 32 9.62 -3.90 -8.34
C GLU A 32 9.80 -5.10 -7.40
N ALA A 33 10.64 -6.06 -7.79
CA ALA A 33 10.92 -7.24 -6.96
C ALA A 33 11.48 -6.85 -5.60
N GLY A 34 12.43 -5.91 -5.57
CA GLY A 34 13.01 -5.39 -4.33
C GLY A 34 11.99 -4.67 -3.45
N LEU A 35 11.10 -3.88 -4.04
CA LEU A 35 10.01 -3.23 -3.30
C LEU A 35 9.06 -4.28 -2.69
N LEU A 36 8.64 -5.26 -3.48
CA LEU A 36 7.75 -6.33 -3.00
C LEU A 36 8.41 -7.17 -1.89
N ASP A 37 9.71 -7.41 -1.96
CA ASP A 37 10.44 -8.13 -0.90
C ASP A 37 10.45 -7.34 0.41
N VAL A 38 10.65 -6.03 0.37
CA VAL A 38 10.55 -5.17 1.57
C VAL A 38 9.13 -5.24 2.14
N CYS A 39 8.10 -5.15 1.30
CA CYS A 39 6.70 -5.26 1.73
C CYS A 39 6.41 -6.61 2.38
N ARG A 40 6.88 -7.71 1.80
CA ARG A 40 6.73 -9.06 2.38
C ARG A 40 7.43 -9.16 3.72
N GLY A 41 8.64 -8.61 3.84
CA GLY A 41 9.41 -8.59 5.09
C GLY A 41 8.67 -7.86 6.21
N ILE A 42 8.12 -6.69 5.94
CA ILE A 42 7.34 -5.91 6.89
C ILE A 42 6.10 -6.69 7.36
N ARG A 43 5.33 -7.26 6.42
CA ARG A 43 4.13 -8.05 6.75
C ARG A 43 4.47 -9.27 7.60
N ARG A 44 5.51 -10.03 7.22
CA ARG A 44 5.95 -11.20 7.96
C ARG A 44 6.35 -10.84 9.39
N GLN A 45 7.11 -9.77 9.56
CA GLN A 45 7.54 -9.30 10.88
C GLN A 45 6.35 -8.86 11.73
N SER A 46 5.39 -8.15 11.14
CA SER A 46 4.17 -7.71 11.83
C SER A 46 3.33 -8.89 12.31
N TRP A 47 3.17 -9.91 11.48
CA TRP A 47 2.43 -11.13 11.85
C TRP A 47 3.16 -11.90 12.95
N GLN A 48 4.48 -12.00 12.87
CA GLN A 48 5.28 -12.68 13.86
C GLN A 48 5.16 -12.01 15.24
N TRP A 49 5.28 -10.69 15.31
CA TRP A 49 5.12 -9.95 16.57
C TRP A 49 3.72 -10.12 17.18
N GLN A 50 2.68 -10.10 16.36
CA GLN A 50 1.32 -10.31 16.83
C GLN A 50 1.12 -11.75 17.34
N GLN A 51 1.66 -12.73 16.64
CA GLN A 51 1.64 -14.14 17.09
C GLN A 51 2.39 -14.33 18.41
N GLU A 52 3.58 -13.76 18.54
CA GLU A 52 4.38 -13.81 19.78
C GLU A 52 3.69 -13.10 20.95
N ALA A 53 2.91 -12.06 20.66
CA ALA A 53 2.10 -11.36 21.67
C ALA A 53 0.81 -12.11 22.05
N GLY A 54 0.53 -13.26 21.45
CA GLY A 54 -0.64 -14.09 21.77
C GLY A 54 -1.93 -13.67 21.09
N ILE A 55 -1.87 -12.87 20.01
CA ILE A 55 -3.05 -12.55 19.21
C ILE A 55 -3.47 -13.80 18.43
N GLU A 56 -4.73 -14.18 18.56
CA GLU A 56 -5.27 -15.39 17.92
C GLU A 56 -5.78 -15.13 16.50
N HIS A 57 -6.46 -14.00 16.28
CA HIS A 57 -6.90 -13.57 14.96
C HIS A 57 -6.06 -12.39 14.49
N ILE A 58 -5.12 -12.68 13.58
CA ILE A 58 -4.19 -11.70 13.03
C ILE A 58 -4.69 -11.23 11.66
N PRO A 59 -4.91 -9.92 11.44
CA PRO A 59 -5.30 -9.41 10.14
C PRO A 59 -4.26 -9.70 9.07
N SER A 60 -4.71 -10.09 7.89
CA SER A 60 -3.85 -10.40 6.75
C SER A 60 -3.95 -9.39 5.59
N ASN A 61 -4.96 -8.54 5.60
CA ASN A 61 -5.22 -7.57 4.54
C ASN A 61 -5.24 -6.12 5.06
N ASP A 62 -4.44 -5.84 6.07
CA ASP A 62 -4.28 -4.53 6.69
C ASP A 62 -3.10 -3.73 6.11
N PHE A 63 -2.22 -4.38 5.34
CA PHE A 63 -1.07 -3.75 4.71
C PHE A 63 -1.47 -3.02 3.44
N SER A 64 -0.90 -1.83 3.24
CA SER A 64 -0.99 -1.07 1.99
C SER A 64 0.37 -0.43 1.68
N MET A 65 0.73 -0.34 0.41
CA MET A 65 1.92 0.41 -0.01
C MET A 65 1.71 1.92 0.05
N TYR A 66 0.47 2.39 -0.07
CA TYR A 66 0.17 3.81 -0.11
C TYR A 66 -1.08 4.17 0.70
N ASP A 67 -2.26 3.66 0.28
CA ASP A 67 -3.54 4.01 0.87
C ASP A 67 -4.57 2.88 0.70
N HIS A 68 -5.36 2.61 1.72
CA HIS A 68 -6.37 1.55 1.72
C HIS A 68 -7.54 1.81 0.76
N VAL A 69 -7.93 3.08 0.58
CA VAL A 69 -8.97 3.45 -0.39
C VAL A 69 -8.48 3.18 -1.80
N LEU A 70 -7.24 3.51 -2.09
CA LEU A 70 -6.59 3.19 -3.36
C LEU A 70 -6.54 1.67 -3.61
N ASP A 71 -6.12 0.90 -2.62
CA ASP A 71 -6.06 -0.56 -2.73
C ASP A 71 -7.44 -1.16 -3.01
N THR A 72 -8.47 -0.68 -2.34
CA THR A 72 -9.85 -1.12 -2.56
C THR A 72 -10.36 -0.72 -3.96
N SER A 73 -10.03 0.48 -4.41
CA SER A 73 -10.36 0.95 -5.75
C SER A 73 -9.73 0.07 -6.83
N VAL A 74 -8.47 -0.28 -6.65
CA VAL A 74 -7.75 -1.20 -7.55
C VAL A 74 -8.38 -2.59 -7.53
N MET A 75 -8.69 -3.13 -6.36
CA MET A 75 -9.33 -4.43 -6.22
C MET A 75 -10.70 -4.48 -6.89
N ALA A 76 -11.47 -3.40 -6.80
CA ALA A 76 -12.80 -3.29 -7.41
C ALA A 76 -12.77 -2.93 -8.90
N GLY A 77 -11.60 -2.67 -9.48
CA GLY A 77 -11.46 -2.21 -10.86
C GLY A 77 -11.94 -0.77 -11.09
N ALA A 78 -12.03 0.03 -10.04
CA ALA A 78 -12.42 1.43 -10.12
C ALA A 78 -11.23 2.31 -10.52
N VAL A 79 -10.71 2.08 -11.73
CA VAL A 79 -9.57 2.80 -12.29
C VAL A 79 -10.07 3.83 -13.30
N PRO A 80 -9.86 5.14 -13.08
CA PRO A 80 -10.26 6.17 -14.02
C PRO A 80 -9.63 5.99 -15.41
N PRO A 81 -10.36 6.26 -16.49
CA PRO A 81 -9.87 6.06 -17.87
C PRO A 81 -8.56 6.78 -18.19
N ARG A 82 -8.29 7.93 -17.54
CA ARG A 82 -7.06 8.71 -17.77
C ARG A 82 -5.76 7.96 -17.45
N PHE A 83 -5.83 6.87 -16.69
CA PHE A 83 -4.65 6.03 -16.38
C PHE A 83 -4.39 4.93 -17.42
N GLY A 84 -5.24 4.81 -18.45
CA GLY A 84 -5.03 3.87 -19.57
C GLY A 84 -5.10 2.41 -19.19
N TRP A 85 -5.84 2.04 -18.14
CA TRP A 85 -5.99 0.65 -17.69
C TRP A 85 -6.87 -0.15 -18.69
N ASP A 86 -6.43 -1.36 -19.00
CA ASP A 86 -7.03 -2.24 -20.01
C ASP A 86 -8.05 -3.25 -19.46
N GLY A 87 -8.27 -3.26 -18.14
CA GLY A 87 -9.18 -4.20 -17.47
C GLY A 87 -8.50 -5.45 -16.90
N GLY A 88 -7.19 -5.60 -17.08
CA GLY A 88 -6.41 -6.69 -16.51
C GLY A 88 -5.89 -6.39 -15.11
N GLY A 89 -4.78 -7.02 -14.73
CA GLY A 89 -4.09 -6.70 -13.47
C GLY A 89 -3.59 -5.26 -13.47
N VAL A 90 -3.75 -4.56 -12.35
CA VAL A 90 -3.20 -3.20 -12.19
C VAL A 90 -1.72 -3.29 -11.85
N SER A 91 -0.86 -2.72 -12.71
CA SER A 91 0.58 -2.66 -12.48
C SER A 91 0.95 -1.67 -11.37
N LEU A 92 2.13 -1.80 -10.78
CA LEU A 92 2.62 -0.82 -9.82
C LEU A 92 2.79 0.57 -10.45
N THR A 93 3.13 0.65 -11.73
CA THR A 93 3.20 1.91 -12.46
C THR A 93 1.85 2.62 -12.46
N THR A 94 0.78 1.91 -12.81
CA THR A 94 -0.59 2.45 -12.77
C THR A 94 -1.02 2.77 -11.34
N TYR A 95 -0.76 1.88 -10.39
CA TYR A 95 -1.07 2.09 -8.97
C TYR A 95 -0.47 3.39 -8.42
N PHE A 96 0.82 3.62 -8.65
CA PHE A 96 1.48 4.84 -8.19
C PHE A 96 1.13 6.07 -9.02
N ALA A 97 0.76 5.93 -10.29
CA ALA A 97 0.20 7.04 -11.07
C ALA A 97 -1.15 7.49 -10.48
N MET A 98 -2.00 6.55 -10.08
CA MET A 98 -3.25 6.86 -9.38
C MET A 98 -2.99 7.57 -8.04
N ALA A 99 -1.97 7.14 -7.30
CA ALA A 99 -1.63 7.70 -6.00
C ALA A 99 -1.03 9.12 -6.09
N ARG A 100 -0.16 9.36 -7.05
CA ARG A 100 0.71 10.55 -7.10
C ARG A 100 0.58 11.37 -8.38
N GLY A 101 -0.14 10.87 -9.35
CA GLY A 101 -0.14 11.40 -10.71
C GLY A 101 1.08 10.95 -11.53
N ASP A 102 1.06 11.30 -12.80
CA ASP A 102 2.18 11.09 -13.73
C ASP A 102 2.51 12.43 -14.40
N VAL A 103 3.53 13.11 -13.87
CA VAL A 103 3.95 14.43 -14.36
C VAL A 103 4.44 14.36 -15.80
N GLY A 104 5.10 13.28 -16.19
CA GLY A 104 5.59 13.08 -17.57
C GLY A 104 4.49 12.97 -18.60
N LYS A 105 3.29 12.56 -18.20
CA LYS A 105 2.11 12.42 -19.06
C LYS A 105 1.03 13.47 -18.77
N ASP A 106 1.31 14.41 -17.88
CA ASP A 106 0.33 15.42 -17.43
C ASP A 106 -0.98 14.80 -16.91
N ILE A 107 -0.86 13.68 -16.17
CA ILE A 107 -2.00 12.99 -15.57
C ILE A 107 -2.03 13.31 -14.08
N PRO A 108 -3.12 13.94 -13.58
CA PRO A 108 -3.25 14.21 -12.16
C PRO A 108 -3.53 12.95 -11.36
N ALA A 109 -3.11 12.92 -10.09
CA ALA A 109 -3.47 11.89 -9.13
C ALA A 109 -5.00 11.78 -8.96
N MET A 110 -5.45 10.67 -8.39
CA MET A 110 -6.83 10.57 -7.90
C MET A 110 -7.01 11.60 -6.78
N GLU A 111 -8.17 12.24 -6.77
CA GLU A 111 -8.49 13.26 -5.78
C GLU A 111 -8.60 12.63 -4.39
N MET A 112 -7.87 13.17 -3.44
CA MET A 112 -7.98 12.78 -2.03
C MET A 112 -9.02 13.65 -1.33
N THR A 113 -10.02 13.01 -0.76
CA THR A 113 -11.00 13.70 0.08
C THR A 113 -10.36 14.05 1.43
N LYS A 114 -10.39 15.31 1.80
CA LYS A 114 -9.96 15.74 3.14
C LYS A 114 -10.93 15.23 4.21
N TRP A 115 -10.37 14.74 5.30
CA TRP A 115 -11.10 14.36 6.49
C TRP A 115 -10.91 15.45 7.55
N PHE A 116 -12.00 16.16 7.89
CA PHE A 116 -12.02 17.14 8.99
C PHE A 116 -10.85 18.14 8.98
N ASP A 117 -10.45 18.63 7.81
CA ASP A 117 -9.33 19.56 7.65
C ASP A 117 -7.99 19.05 8.22
N THR A 118 -7.78 17.75 8.26
CA THR A 118 -6.60 17.12 8.83
C THR A 118 -5.40 17.07 7.88
N ASN A 119 -5.55 17.49 6.67
CA ASN A 119 -4.48 17.49 5.65
C ASN A 119 -4.04 18.89 5.27
#